data_a64e6f762893842972d50bf34eb4804b
#
_entry.id   a64e6f762893842972d50bf34eb4804b
#
_cell.length_a   1.000
_cell.length_b   1.000
_cell.length_c   1.000
_cell.angle_alpha   90.00
_cell.angle_beta   90.00
_cell.angle_gamma   90.00
#
_symmetry.space_group_name_H-M   'P 1'
#
loop_
_entity.id
_entity.type
_entity.pdbx_description
1 polymer ?
#
loop_
_entity_poly.entity_id
_entity_poly.type
_entity_poly.pdbx_seq_one_letter_code
_entity_poly.pdbx_strand_id
1 'polypeptide(L)'
;MKPGNELIFLALGGSGEIGMNVNLYGTQGKWVMVDLGLTFGGTDYPGIDLVLPDLSFIEERRDDLLGIVLTHGHEDHIGAIPYLAADLGVPLYATPFTAALIRAKIEDEGIAKSIKLNVIDNEGKFALGPFGFQYVPLAHSIPEGNALLIETPYGRIFHTGDWKLDDEPLLGVPSTPEELIAIGDAGVLALVCDSTNVFNNDYSGSEGDVRDGLDEVIKEAEGRVVVTTFASNAARLQTLGQVARDCGRTLCVAGRSIERILKAARSVGYLTDFPETVDFETAMRLPRNQVMILATGGQGENRAALSRIAFQTHPIKLTDGDMVLFSSRQIPGNEVAIGRIQNALAAKNVIMVTDRQADIHVSGHPGRPELAEMYRWIRPEILLPVHGEMRHMAEQARFGLSHQIPRAIVQGNGTMIRLAPDGPEVISHELTGRLVLDGDVILPADGATMTERRRIAAHGYIAVTVAIAKDGKLRGTPSLQLQGIPVEEDKDAFIEDAAQAAAEAFVTSSEPGQRNEAVRLAVRRVAVRWTGKKPVVQVAAIEV
;
A
#
# COMPACT_ATOMS: atom_id res chain seq x y z
N MET A 1 -12.82 -16.16 20.16
CA MET A 1 -12.99 -17.64 20.15
C MET A 1 -11.62 -18.27 19.99
N LYS A 2 -11.29 -19.36 20.69
CA LYS A 2 -10.10 -20.16 20.39
C LYS A 2 -10.50 -21.21 19.37
N PRO A 3 -9.72 -21.40 18.27
CA PRO A 3 -10.03 -22.43 17.30
C PRO A 3 -9.94 -23.81 17.97
N GLY A 4 -11.04 -24.54 18.00
CA GLY A 4 -11.12 -25.88 18.60
C GLY A 4 -10.66 -26.97 17.63
N ASN A 5 -11.49 -28.03 17.53
CA ASN A 5 -11.30 -29.12 16.58
C ASN A 5 -11.83 -28.73 15.17
N GLU A 6 -11.35 -27.63 14.65
CA GLU A 6 -11.74 -27.03 13.37
C GLU A 6 -10.57 -26.29 12.73
N LEU A 7 -10.64 -26.04 11.44
CA LEU A 7 -9.71 -25.18 10.70
C LEU A 7 -10.44 -23.91 10.32
N ILE A 8 -9.91 -22.78 10.76
CA ILE A 8 -10.49 -21.45 10.59
C ILE A 8 -9.60 -20.60 9.71
N PHE A 9 -10.23 -19.77 8.87
CA PHE A 9 -9.63 -18.66 8.15
C PHE A 9 -10.25 -17.34 8.59
N LEU A 10 -9.42 -16.29 8.77
CA LEU A 10 -9.84 -14.94 9.08
C LEU A 10 -8.89 -13.93 8.44
N ALA A 11 -9.38 -13.09 7.53
CA ALA A 11 -8.63 -11.95 7.02
C ALA A 11 -8.84 -10.73 7.92
N LEU A 12 -7.76 -10.07 8.35
CA LEU A 12 -7.79 -8.76 9.00
C LEU A 12 -7.47 -7.62 8.04
N GLY A 13 -6.94 -7.94 6.86
CA GLY A 13 -6.65 -7.04 5.75
C GLY A 13 -6.55 -7.81 4.44
N GLY A 14 -6.69 -7.12 3.28
CA GLY A 14 -6.58 -7.73 1.95
C GLY A 14 -7.84 -8.45 1.44
N SER A 15 -8.95 -8.41 2.16
CA SER A 15 -10.23 -9.00 1.72
C SER A 15 -11.31 -7.92 1.64
N GLY A 16 -11.78 -7.63 0.41
CA GLY A 16 -12.63 -6.49 0.10
C GLY A 16 -11.84 -5.22 -0.24
N GLU A 17 -10.53 -5.31 -0.29
CA GLU A 17 -9.58 -4.27 -0.66
C GLU A 17 -8.34 -4.87 -1.32
N ILE A 18 -7.57 -4.07 -2.06
CA ILE A 18 -6.27 -4.44 -2.61
C ILE A 18 -5.18 -3.88 -1.69
N GLY A 19 -4.23 -4.73 -1.29
CA GLY A 19 -3.15 -4.38 -0.37
C GLY A 19 -3.50 -4.59 1.10
N MET A 20 -2.58 -4.23 2.01
CA MET A 20 -2.69 -4.40 3.46
C MET A 20 -3.02 -5.85 3.88
N ASN A 21 -2.33 -6.81 3.24
CA ASN A 21 -2.62 -8.24 3.41
C ASN A 21 -2.27 -8.74 4.81
N VAL A 22 -3.26 -9.30 5.50
CA VAL A 22 -3.11 -9.97 6.80
C VAL A 22 -4.13 -11.10 6.89
N ASN A 23 -3.66 -12.36 6.82
CA ASN A 23 -4.51 -13.52 6.83
C ASN A 23 -4.15 -14.43 8.01
N LEU A 24 -5.14 -14.84 8.78
CA LEU A 24 -4.99 -15.73 9.93
C LEU A 24 -5.52 -17.12 9.63
N TYR A 25 -4.79 -18.13 10.06
CA TYR A 25 -5.24 -19.53 10.09
C TYR A 25 -5.22 -20.03 11.52
N GLY A 26 -6.33 -20.65 11.95
CA GLY A 26 -6.52 -21.11 13.31
C GLY A 26 -6.92 -22.58 13.38
N THR A 27 -6.25 -23.36 14.23
CA THR A 27 -6.63 -24.75 14.57
C THR A 27 -6.04 -25.16 15.91
N GLN A 28 -6.69 -26.07 16.63
CA GLN A 28 -6.22 -26.64 17.90
C GLN A 28 -5.79 -25.58 18.93
N GLY A 29 -6.51 -24.47 19.03
CA GLY A 29 -6.24 -23.38 19.97
C GLY A 29 -5.05 -22.49 19.58
N LYS A 30 -4.46 -22.67 18.40
CA LYS A 30 -3.31 -21.91 17.90
C LYS A 30 -3.63 -21.17 16.61
N TRP A 31 -2.92 -20.06 16.42
CA TRP A 31 -3.01 -19.20 15.24
C TRP A 31 -1.66 -19.05 14.56
N VAL A 32 -1.67 -18.87 13.26
CA VAL A 32 -0.56 -18.38 12.46
C VAL A 32 -1.04 -17.24 11.59
N MET A 33 -0.18 -16.26 11.35
CA MET A 33 -0.45 -15.14 10.46
C MET A 33 0.34 -15.31 9.17
N VAL A 34 -0.30 -15.05 8.05
CA VAL A 34 0.34 -14.95 6.73
C VAL A 34 0.26 -13.49 6.28
N ASP A 35 1.43 -12.91 6.10
CA ASP A 35 1.68 -11.50 5.76
C ASP A 35 1.26 -10.50 6.85
N LEU A 36 1.89 -9.33 6.80
CA LEU A 36 1.62 -8.18 7.66
C LEU A 36 1.90 -6.90 6.86
N GLY A 37 0.97 -6.61 5.97
CA GLY A 37 1.08 -5.53 5.00
C GLY A 37 0.52 -4.21 5.47
N LEU A 38 0.83 -3.16 4.71
CA LEU A 38 0.23 -1.83 4.84
C LEU A 38 -0.42 -1.40 3.51
N THR A 39 -1.13 -0.28 3.56
CA THR A 39 -1.55 0.46 2.36
C THR A 39 -1.22 1.94 2.51
N PHE A 40 -1.40 2.72 1.44
CA PHE A 40 -1.06 4.14 1.44
C PHE A 40 -2.27 5.00 1.74
N GLY A 41 -2.04 6.13 2.43
CA GLY A 41 -3.05 7.12 2.72
C GLY A 41 -3.53 7.81 1.44
N GLY A 42 -4.85 7.84 1.24
CA GLY A 42 -5.50 8.59 0.16
C GLY A 42 -6.04 9.94 0.64
N THR A 43 -6.90 10.55 -0.19
CA THR A 43 -7.55 11.84 0.11
C THR A 43 -8.41 11.82 1.36
N ASP A 44 -8.85 10.66 1.80
CA ASP A 44 -9.71 10.47 2.98
C ASP A 44 -8.95 10.65 4.31
N TYR A 45 -7.61 10.61 4.26
CA TYR A 45 -6.73 10.74 5.42
C TYR A 45 -5.78 11.93 5.29
N PRO A 46 -6.23 13.18 5.54
CA PRO A 46 -5.41 14.37 5.37
C PRO A 46 -4.12 14.32 6.20
N GLY A 47 -2.97 14.43 5.52
CA GLY A 47 -1.65 14.45 6.15
C GLY A 47 -1.09 13.07 6.55
N ILE A 48 -1.74 11.98 6.11
CA ILE A 48 -1.32 10.60 6.39
C ILE A 48 -0.75 9.98 5.12
N ASP A 49 0.45 9.40 5.23
CA ASP A 49 1.10 8.68 4.14
C ASP A 49 0.85 7.16 4.23
N LEU A 50 0.76 6.58 5.44
CA LEU A 50 0.66 5.13 5.66
C LEU A 50 -0.59 4.76 6.46
N VAL A 51 -1.23 3.66 6.05
CA VAL A 51 -2.37 3.04 6.72
C VAL A 51 -2.03 1.59 7.05
N LEU A 52 -2.30 1.19 8.28
CA LEU A 52 -1.98 -0.10 8.87
C LEU A 52 -3.26 -0.88 9.22
N PRO A 53 -3.21 -2.21 9.27
CA PRO A 53 -4.34 -3.02 9.73
C PRO A 53 -4.54 -2.88 11.25
N ASP A 54 -5.78 -2.97 11.69
CA ASP A 54 -6.12 -3.14 13.10
C ASP A 54 -5.96 -4.62 13.46
N LEU A 55 -5.03 -4.91 14.36
CA LEU A 55 -4.70 -6.26 14.81
C LEU A 55 -5.31 -6.62 16.16
N SER A 56 -6.24 -5.83 16.71
CA SER A 56 -6.82 -6.02 18.05
C SER A 56 -7.31 -7.45 18.28
N PHE A 57 -7.92 -8.09 17.27
CA PHE A 57 -8.36 -9.48 17.35
C PHE A 57 -7.24 -10.44 17.75
N ILE A 58 -6.07 -10.33 17.12
CA ILE A 58 -4.96 -11.26 17.36
C ILE A 58 -4.06 -10.80 18.51
N GLU A 59 -3.98 -9.51 18.78
CA GLU A 59 -3.27 -8.95 19.94
C GLU A 59 -3.85 -9.46 21.27
N GLU A 60 -5.19 -9.54 21.37
CA GLU A 60 -5.87 -10.16 22.53
C GLU A 60 -5.58 -11.66 22.67
N ARG A 61 -5.05 -12.31 21.61
CA ARG A 61 -4.77 -13.75 21.51
C ARG A 61 -3.30 -14.04 21.21
N ARG A 62 -2.41 -13.07 21.44
CA ARG A 62 -1.00 -13.16 21.07
C ARG A 62 -0.29 -14.39 21.66
N ASP A 63 -0.71 -14.87 22.85
CA ASP A 63 -0.14 -16.08 23.47
C ASP A 63 -0.46 -17.37 22.68
N ASP A 64 -1.46 -17.32 21.82
CA ASP A 64 -1.86 -18.41 20.93
C ASP A 64 -1.34 -18.20 19.50
N LEU A 65 -0.77 -17.05 19.14
CA LEU A 65 -0.11 -16.77 17.87
C LEU A 65 1.30 -17.39 17.88
N LEU A 66 1.58 -18.25 16.91
CA LEU A 66 2.85 -18.99 16.83
C LEU A 66 3.93 -18.27 16.02
N GLY A 67 3.53 -17.44 15.07
CA GLY A 67 4.44 -16.70 14.21
C GLY A 67 3.74 -16.06 13.02
N ILE A 68 4.53 -15.28 12.27
CA ILE A 68 4.12 -14.61 11.04
C ILE A 68 4.96 -15.19 9.89
N VAL A 69 4.30 -15.72 8.86
CA VAL A 69 4.93 -16.30 7.66
C VAL A 69 4.70 -15.35 6.50
N LEU A 70 5.77 -14.94 5.82
CA LEU A 70 5.72 -13.89 4.81
C LEU A 70 5.90 -14.49 3.43
N THR A 71 4.99 -14.19 2.52
CA THR A 71 4.97 -14.74 1.16
C THR A 71 6.04 -14.12 0.28
N HIS A 72 6.20 -12.79 0.32
CA HIS A 72 7.18 -12.03 -0.46
C HIS A 72 7.38 -10.61 0.08
N GLY A 73 8.26 -9.82 -0.55
CA GLY A 73 8.79 -8.57 0.00
C GLY A 73 8.07 -7.27 -0.40
N HIS A 74 6.86 -7.29 -0.93
CA HIS A 74 6.10 -6.07 -1.23
C HIS A 74 5.55 -5.39 0.03
N GLU A 75 5.32 -4.07 -0.05
CA GLU A 75 4.87 -3.26 1.09
C GLU A 75 3.50 -3.67 1.62
N ASP A 76 2.62 -4.11 0.77
CA ASP A 76 1.29 -4.60 1.13
C ASP A 76 1.28 -6.01 1.72
N HIS A 77 2.48 -6.63 1.89
CA HIS A 77 2.70 -7.91 2.56
C HIS A 77 3.66 -7.82 3.75
N ILE A 78 4.64 -6.88 3.75
CA ILE A 78 5.61 -6.74 4.85
C ILE A 78 5.67 -5.33 5.44
N GLY A 79 4.96 -4.38 4.86
CA GLY A 79 5.16 -2.96 5.18
C GLY A 79 4.76 -2.55 6.59
N ALA A 80 3.83 -3.27 7.24
CA ALA A 80 3.42 -2.97 8.61
C ALA A 80 4.33 -3.61 9.68
N ILE A 81 5.27 -4.49 9.29
CA ILE A 81 6.19 -5.16 10.22
C ILE A 81 6.94 -4.18 11.12
N PRO A 82 7.53 -3.07 10.61
CA PRO A 82 8.26 -2.12 11.46
C PRO A 82 7.42 -1.47 12.55
N TYR A 83 6.12 -1.44 12.37
CA TYR A 83 5.19 -0.70 13.23
C TYR A 83 4.40 -1.59 14.19
N LEU A 84 4.11 -2.83 13.81
CA LEU A 84 3.17 -3.69 14.54
C LEU A 84 3.79 -5.01 15.03
N ALA A 85 4.84 -5.53 14.39
CA ALA A 85 5.33 -6.88 14.70
C ALA A 85 5.97 -6.99 16.10
N ALA A 86 6.58 -5.92 16.61
CA ALA A 86 7.20 -5.92 17.93
C ALA A 86 6.19 -6.15 19.06
N ASP A 87 4.98 -5.61 18.95
CA ASP A 87 3.91 -5.73 19.95
C ASP A 87 3.29 -7.12 19.99
N LEU A 88 3.30 -7.83 18.84
CA LEU A 88 2.89 -9.23 18.76
C LEU A 88 3.89 -10.18 19.42
N GLY A 89 5.19 -9.83 19.44
CA GLY A 89 6.24 -10.56 20.13
C GLY A 89 6.51 -11.99 19.64
N VAL A 90 6.13 -12.30 18.38
CA VAL A 90 6.27 -13.62 17.76
C VAL A 90 7.35 -13.62 16.67
N PRO A 91 7.94 -14.81 16.35
CA PRO A 91 8.94 -14.89 15.30
C PRO A 91 8.33 -14.68 13.90
N LEU A 92 9.12 -14.05 13.03
CA LEU A 92 8.87 -13.91 11.59
C LEU A 92 9.60 -15.01 10.83
N TYR A 93 9.01 -15.45 9.73
CA TYR A 93 9.57 -16.45 8.80
C TYR A 93 9.51 -15.87 7.38
N ALA A 94 10.64 -15.78 6.70
CA ALA A 94 10.74 -15.16 5.39
C ALA A 94 11.87 -15.82 4.58
N THR A 95 11.76 -15.75 3.25
CA THR A 95 12.84 -16.13 2.33
C THR A 95 13.98 -15.10 2.37
N PRO A 96 15.19 -15.42 1.84
CA PRO A 96 16.37 -14.57 1.98
C PRO A 96 16.17 -13.12 1.52
N PHE A 97 15.56 -12.92 0.34
CA PHE A 97 15.34 -11.57 -0.20
C PHE A 97 14.33 -10.78 0.65
N THR A 98 13.19 -11.40 0.98
CA THR A 98 12.18 -10.79 1.87
C THR A 98 12.78 -10.45 3.23
N ALA A 99 13.60 -11.36 3.78
CA ALA A 99 14.30 -11.13 5.05
C ALA A 99 15.30 -9.96 4.97
N ALA A 100 16.00 -9.79 3.84
CA ALA A 100 16.91 -8.65 3.63
C ALA A 100 16.16 -7.31 3.65
N LEU A 101 14.97 -7.26 3.02
CA LEU A 101 14.11 -6.07 3.04
C LEU A 101 13.59 -5.77 4.44
N ILE A 102 13.14 -6.78 5.17
CA ILE A 102 12.66 -6.63 6.55
C ILE A 102 13.79 -6.12 7.45
N ARG A 103 15.00 -6.70 7.36
CA ARG A 103 16.16 -6.23 8.15
C ARG A 103 16.43 -4.77 7.92
N ALA A 104 16.45 -4.33 6.66
CA ALA A 104 16.66 -2.91 6.34
C ALA A 104 15.59 -2.01 6.98
N LYS A 105 14.33 -2.42 6.98
CA LYS A 105 13.21 -1.66 7.56
C LYS A 105 13.29 -1.59 9.09
N ILE A 106 13.50 -2.73 9.76
CA ILE A 106 13.54 -2.77 11.23
C ILE A 106 14.82 -2.13 11.80
N GLU A 107 15.90 -2.08 11.01
CA GLU A 107 17.12 -1.32 11.34
C GLU A 107 16.87 0.18 11.23
N ASP A 108 16.23 0.65 10.16
CA ASP A 108 15.86 2.06 9.96
C ASP A 108 14.98 2.58 11.13
N GLU A 109 14.05 1.75 11.65
CA GLU A 109 13.18 2.09 12.78
C GLU A 109 13.83 1.78 14.17
N GLY A 110 15.03 1.22 14.20
CA GLY A 110 15.75 0.94 15.44
C GLY A 110 15.20 -0.21 16.30
N ILE A 111 14.32 -1.05 15.76
CA ILE A 111 13.64 -2.14 16.47
C ILE A 111 14.20 -3.54 16.18
N ALA A 112 15.32 -3.64 15.50
CA ALA A 112 15.91 -4.92 15.07
C ALA A 112 16.13 -5.94 16.22
N LYS A 113 16.36 -5.47 17.45
CA LYS A 113 16.54 -6.33 18.63
C LYS A 113 15.23 -6.91 19.17
N SER A 114 14.10 -6.32 18.84
CA SER A 114 12.77 -6.73 19.33
C SER A 114 12.12 -7.77 18.42
N ILE A 115 12.69 -8.03 17.24
CA ILE A 115 12.11 -8.91 16.23
C ILE A 115 13.02 -10.11 15.97
N LYS A 116 12.47 -11.32 16.15
CA LYS A 116 13.15 -12.56 15.78
C LYS A 116 12.78 -12.93 14.34
N LEU A 117 13.72 -12.80 13.41
CA LEU A 117 13.55 -13.12 12.00
C LEU A 117 14.28 -14.44 11.66
N ASN A 118 13.52 -15.44 11.25
CA ASN A 118 14.02 -16.72 10.76
C ASN A 118 14.04 -16.71 9.23
N VAL A 119 15.19 -17.00 8.65
CA VAL A 119 15.35 -17.09 7.20
C VAL A 119 15.15 -18.55 6.81
N ILE A 120 14.23 -18.77 5.88
CA ILE A 120 13.89 -20.09 5.34
C ILE A 120 14.29 -20.08 3.87
N ASP A 121 14.96 -21.12 3.43
CA ASP A 121 15.34 -21.26 2.02
C ASP A 121 14.09 -21.24 1.12
N ASN A 122 14.26 -20.77 -0.11
CA ASN A 122 13.23 -20.90 -1.13
C ASN A 122 12.90 -22.39 -1.30
N GLU A 123 11.64 -22.79 -1.33
CA GLU A 123 11.16 -24.19 -1.24
C GLU A 123 11.33 -24.84 0.15
N GLY A 124 11.84 -24.12 1.14
CA GLY A 124 12.07 -24.64 2.49
C GLY A 124 10.78 -25.05 3.21
N LYS A 125 10.93 -26.05 4.09
CA LYS A 125 9.84 -26.59 4.92
C LYS A 125 10.12 -26.36 6.40
N PHE A 126 9.08 -26.04 7.15
CA PHE A 126 9.15 -25.88 8.61
C PHE A 126 7.77 -26.11 9.23
N ALA A 127 7.71 -26.16 10.55
CA ALA A 127 6.45 -26.37 11.27
C ALA A 127 6.29 -25.37 12.42
N LEU A 128 5.05 -24.95 12.64
CA LEU A 128 4.62 -24.09 13.73
C LEU A 128 3.41 -24.73 14.44
N GLY A 129 3.65 -25.42 15.54
CA GLY A 129 2.60 -26.16 16.25
C GLY A 129 1.88 -27.16 15.33
N PRO A 130 0.55 -27.04 15.14
CA PRO A 130 -0.21 -27.94 14.28
C PRO A 130 -0.11 -27.63 12.79
N PHE A 131 0.66 -26.62 12.39
CA PHE A 131 0.80 -26.19 10.99
C PHE A 131 2.17 -26.60 10.44
N GLY A 132 2.17 -27.32 9.30
CA GLY A 132 3.35 -27.51 8.45
C GLY A 132 3.35 -26.48 7.33
N PHE A 133 4.50 -25.90 7.00
CA PHE A 133 4.66 -24.93 5.93
C PHE A 133 5.68 -25.41 4.92
N GLN A 134 5.40 -25.15 3.65
CA GLN A 134 6.35 -25.23 2.56
C GLN A 134 6.20 -23.99 1.68
N TYR A 135 7.32 -23.32 1.39
CA TYR A 135 7.36 -22.31 0.34
C TYR A 135 7.29 -22.98 -1.03
N VAL A 136 6.44 -22.47 -1.91
CA VAL A 136 6.27 -22.94 -3.29
C VAL A 136 6.51 -21.75 -4.21
N PRO A 137 7.67 -21.67 -4.88
CA PRO A 137 8.02 -20.52 -5.72
C PRO A 137 7.02 -20.30 -6.84
N LEU A 138 6.54 -19.07 -6.99
CA LEU A 138 5.74 -18.61 -8.10
C LEU A 138 6.36 -17.33 -8.69
N ALA A 139 6.15 -17.10 -9.99
CA ALA A 139 6.62 -15.87 -10.60
C ALA A 139 5.79 -14.68 -10.10
N HIS A 140 6.48 -13.57 -9.86
CA HIS A 140 5.88 -12.27 -9.53
C HIS A 140 6.82 -11.14 -9.97
N SER A 141 6.49 -9.89 -9.69
CA SER A 141 7.33 -8.73 -10.02
C SER A 141 8.55 -8.54 -9.09
N ILE A 142 8.72 -9.39 -8.10
CA ILE A 142 9.79 -9.34 -7.09
C ILE A 142 10.43 -10.74 -6.95
N PRO A 143 11.74 -10.85 -6.65
CA PRO A 143 12.36 -12.16 -6.39
C PRO A 143 11.71 -12.89 -5.23
N GLU A 144 11.72 -14.21 -5.31
CA GLU A 144 11.20 -15.08 -4.25
C GLU A 144 9.72 -14.82 -3.93
N GLY A 145 8.90 -14.56 -4.98
CA GLY A 145 7.45 -14.66 -4.87
C GLY A 145 7.08 -16.11 -4.53
N ASN A 146 6.28 -16.31 -3.50
CA ASN A 146 5.95 -17.65 -3.03
C ASN A 146 4.47 -17.80 -2.69
N ALA A 147 3.91 -18.93 -3.10
CA ALA A 147 2.78 -19.51 -2.43
C ALA A 147 3.23 -20.26 -1.16
N LEU A 148 2.30 -20.50 -0.26
CA LEU A 148 2.48 -21.32 0.93
C LEU A 148 1.60 -22.56 0.83
N LEU A 149 2.19 -23.74 0.84
CA LEU A 149 1.46 -24.97 1.12
C LEU A 149 1.41 -25.14 2.64
N ILE A 150 0.22 -25.03 3.22
CA ILE A 150 -0.02 -25.08 4.66
C ILE A 150 -0.69 -26.42 4.98
N GLU A 151 0.03 -27.31 5.64
CA GLU A 151 -0.48 -28.60 6.10
C GLU A 151 -1.13 -28.44 7.48
N THR A 152 -2.31 -28.99 7.64
CA THR A 152 -3.07 -28.97 8.89
C THR A 152 -3.66 -30.35 9.19
N PRO A 153 -4.13 -30.62 10.42
CA PRO A 153 -4.85 -31.86 10.73
C PRO A 153 -6.13 -32.09 9.94
N TYR A 154 -6.65 -31.05 9.27
CA TYR A 154 -7.92 -31.04 8.54
C TYR A 154 -7.76 -31.04 7.01
N GLY A 155 -6.55 -30.97 6.52
CA GLY A 155 -6.25 -30.90 5.10
C GLY A 155 -5.24 -29.81 4.79
N ARG A 156 -4.92 -29.67 3.50
CA ARG A 156 -3.92 -28.73 3.01
C ARG A 156 -4.56 -27.50 2.41
N ILE A 157 -3.97 -26.34 2.70
CA ILE A 157 -4.33 -25.06 2.11
C ILE A 157 -3.21 -24.66 1.16
N PHE A 158 -3.55 -24.21 -0.04
CA PHE A 158 -2.63 -23.53 -0.94
C PHE A 158 -2.96 -22.03 -0.95
N HIS A 159 -2.10 -21.25 -0.29
CA HIS A 159 -2.22 -19.77 -0.22
C HIS A 159 -1.25 -19.19 -1.23
N THR A 160 -1.76 -18.59 -2.31
CA THR A 160 -0.92 -18.22 -3.45
C THR A 160 0.05 -17.07 -3.16
N GLY A 161 -0.26 -16.17 -2.20
CA GLY A 161 0.32 -14.85 -2.24
C GLY A 161 0.00 -14.18 -3.57
N ASP A 162 0.82 -13.22 -3.98
CA ASP A 162 0.74 -12.57 -5.29
C ASP A 162 1.54 -13.40 -6.31
N TRP A 163 0.97 -13.60 -7.49
CA TRP A 163 1.57 -14.48 -8.45
C TRP A 163 1.16 -14.19 -9.89
N LYS A 164 1.91 -14.73 -10.82
CA LYS A 164 1.55 -14.90 -12.23
C LYS A 164 2.22 -16.15 -12.81
N LEU A 165 1.87 -16.52 -14.03
CA LEU A 165 2.67 -17.44 -14.83
C LEU A 165 3.59 -16.62 -15.74
N ASP A 166 4.86 -16.99 -15.83
CA ASP A 166 5.84 -16.31 -16.67
C ASP A 166 6.86 -17.33 -17.16
N ASP A 167 6.95 -17.51 -18.46
CA ASP A 167 7.89 -18.46 -19.07
C ASP A 167 9.33 -17.92 -19.05
N GLU A 168 9.51 -16.58 -18.96
CA GLU A 168 10.80 -15.91 -18.82
C GLU A 168 10.78 -14.91 -17.65
N PRO A 169 10.77 -15.38 -16.39
CA PRO A 169 10.59 -14.50 -15.21
C PRO A 169 11.79 -13.58 -14.94
N LEU A 170 12.94 -13.80 -15.58
CA LEU A 170 14.22 -13.08 -15.47
C LEU A 170 14.87 -13.16 -14.09
N LEU A 171 14.14 -13.36 -13.03
CA LEU A 171 14.63 -13.52 -11.66
C LEU A 171 13.91 -14.67 -10.96
N GLY A 172 14.69 -15.54 -10.32
CA GLY A 172 14.18 -16.74 -9.64
C GLY A 172 13.80 -17.85 -10.60
N VAL A 173 13.36 -18.95 -10.02
CA VAL A 173 12.88 -20.14 -10.75
C VAL A 173 11.53 -20.51 -10.14
N PRO A 174 10.41 -20.24 -10.82
CA PRO A 174 9.09 -20.62 -10.34
C PRO A 174 8.90 -22.14 -10.42
N SER A 175 7.96 -22.67 -9.62
CA SER A 175 7.55 -24.07 -9.71
C SER A 175 6.94 -24.38 -11.07
N THR A 176 7.23 -25.60 -11.55
CA THR A 176 6.72 -26.07 -12.83
C THR A 176 5.24 -26.49 -12.71
N PRO A 177 4.51 -26.57 -13.84
CA PRO A 177 3.16 -27.12 -13.85
C PRO A 177 3.07 -28.51 -13.23
N GLU A 178 4.07 -29.38 -13.46
CA GLU A 178 4.14 -30.74 -12.91
C GLU A 178 4.22 -30.73 -11.39
N GLU A 179 4.99 -29.82 -10.79
CA GLU A 179 5.10 -29.66 -9.34
C GLU A 179 3.77 -29.20 -8.73
N LEU A 180 3.09 -28.23 -9.37
CA LEU A 180 1.77 -27.75 -8.95
C LEU A 180 0.69 -28.82 -9.09
N ILE A 181 0.73 -29.62 -10.17
CA ILE A 181 -0.16 -30.78 -10.37
C ILE A 181 0.07 -31.82 -9.27
N ALA A 182 1.33 -32.11 -8.89
CA ALA A 182 1.64 -33.05 -7.82
C ALA A 182 1.09 -32.58 -6.46
N ILE A 183 1.11 -31.27 -6.18
CA ILE A 183 0.44 -30.68 -4.99
C ILE A 183 -1.07 -30.95 -5.05
N GLY A 184 -1.70 -30.72 -6.21
CA GLY A 184 -3.11 -30.98 -6.43
C GLY A 184 -3.48 -32.46 -6.32
N ASP A 185 -2.66 -33.38 -6.89
CA ASP A 185 -2.86 -34.85 -6.81
C ASP A 185 -2.83 -35.36 -5.38
N ALA A 186 -2.03 -34.73 -4.55
CA ALA A 186 -1.97 -35.06 -3.13
C ALA A 186 -3.17 -34.47 -2.32
N GLY A 187 -4.10 -33.72 -2.95
CA GLY A 187 -5.34 -33.16 -2.40
C GLY A 187 -5.15 -31.79 -1.74
N VAL A 188 -5.94 -30.80 -2.11
CA VAL A 188 -5.97 -29.46 -1.53
C VAL A 188 -7.39 -29.13 -1.08
N LEU A 189 -7.57 -28.89 0.23
CA LEU A 189 -8.85 -28.53 0.82
C LEU A 189 -9.27 -27.13 0.35
N ALA A 190 -8.38 -26.16 0.44
CA ALA A 190 -8.70 -24.77 0.11
C ALA A 190 -7.57 -24.10 -0.68
N LEU A 191 -7.95 -23.36 -1.71
CA LEU A 191 -7.12 -22.42 -2.45
C LEU A 191 -7.47 -21.00 -2.02
N VAL A 192 -6.54 -20.34 -1.33
CA VAL A 192 -6.65 -18.91 -0.98
C VAL A 192 -5.87 -18.15 -2.04
N CYS A 193 -6.55 -17.39 -2.90
CA CYS A 193 -6.03 -16.97 -4.18
C CYS A 193 -6.19 -15.46 -4.42
N ASP A 194 -5.11 -14.83 -4.89
CA ASP A 194 -5.08 -13.46 -5.41
C ASP A 194 -6.17 -13.24 -6.46
N SER A 195 -6.94 -12.17 -6.31
CA SER A 195 -8.05 -11.81 -7.19
C SER A 195 -7.86 -10.48 -7.94
N THR A 196 -6.73 -9.81 -7.73
CA THR A 196 -6.45 -8.44 -8.19
C THR A 196 -6.75 -8.22 -9.67
N ASN A 197 -6.39 -9.17 -10.52
CA ASN A 197 -6.45 -9.00 -11.98
C ASN A 197 -7.50 -9.90 -12.67
N VAL A 198 -8.49 -10.41 -11.96
CA VAL A 198 -9.52 -11.34 -12.44
C VAL A 198 -10.35 -10.82 -13.63
N PHE A 199 -10.40 -9.52 -13.85
CA PHE A 199 -11.09 -8.93 -15.01
C PHE A 199 -10.24 -8.91 -16.28
N ASN A 200 -8.94 -9.25 -16.21
CA ASN A 200 -8.11 -9.42 -17.39
C ASN A 200 -8.42 -10.76 -18.06
N ASN A 201 -8.83 -10.72 -19.35
CA ASN A 201 -9.15 -11.91 -20.13
C ASN A 201 -7.92 -12.53 -20.82
N ASP A 202 -6.77 -11.85 -20.75
CA ASP A 202 -5.52 -12.27 -21.36
C ASP A 202 -4.54 -12.75 -20.28
N TYR A 203 -3.45 -13.39 -20.69
CA TYR A 203 -2.31 -13.65 -19.81
C TYR A 203 -1.72 -12.33 -19.29
N SER A 204 -1.06 -12.38 -18.15
CA SER A 204 -0.39 -11.22 -17.55
C SER A 204 0.78 -10.70 -18.39
N GLY A 205 1.37 -11.55 -19.24
CA GLY A 205 2.53 -11.28 -20.09
C GLY A 205 3.87 -11.60 -19.40
N SER A 206 4.96 -11.63 -20.18
CA SER A 206 6.30 -11.97 -19.70
C SER A 206 7.16 -10.72 -19.45
N GLU A 207 8.03 -10.76 -18.44
CA GLU A 207 9.09 -9.75 -18.26
C GLU A 207 10.12 -9.78 -19.41
N GLY A 208 10.24 -10.91 -20.13
CA GLY A 208 11.02 -11.02 -21.37
C GLY A 208 10.50 -10.11 -22.47
N ASP A 209 9.17 -10.10 -22.72
CA ASP A 209 8.54 -9.23 -23.71
C ASP A 209 8.76 -7.74 -23.38
N VAL A 210 8.69 -7.40 -22.09
CA VAL A 210 8.95 -6.02 -21.63
C VAL A 210 10.40 -5.61 -21.87
N ARG A 211 11.35 -6.53 -21.72
CA ARG A 211 12.76 -6.26 -22.04
C ARG A 211 12.90 -5.84 -23.51
N ASP A 212 12.30 -6.59 -24.39
CA ASP A 212 12.40 -6.36 -25.83
C ASP A 212 11.71 -5.03 -26.23
N GLY A 213 10.52 -4.76 -25.66
CA GLY A 213 9.82 -3.48 -25.89
C GLY A 213 10.56 -2.25 -25.33
N LEU A 214 11.18 -2.38 -24.15
CA LEU A 214 12.02 -1.31 -23.60
C LEU A 214 13.27 -1.06 -24.45
N ASP A 215 13.94 -2.13 -24.91
CA ASP A 215 15.13 -2.03 -25.76
C ASP A 215 14.82 -1.29 -27.08
N GLU A 216 13.70 -1.64 -27.74
CA GLU A 216 13.25 -0.99 -28.95
C GLU A 216 13.03 0.52 -28.75
N VAL A 217 12.24 0.91 -27.75
CA VAL A 217 11.90 2.32 -27.48
C VAL A 217 13.13 3.13 -27.06
N ILE A 218 14.01 2.55 -26.24
CA ILE A 218 15.17 3.26 -25.69
C ILE A 218 16.27 3.44 -26.76
N LYS A 219 16.41 2.50 -27.70
CA LYS A 219 17.35 2.64 -28.83
C LYS A 219 17.03 3.81 -29.73
N GLU A 220 15.75 4.08 -29.96
CA GLU A 220 15.29 5.17 -30.81
C GLU A 220 15.37 6.56 -30.16
N ALA A 221 15.58 6.63 -28.84
CA ALA A 221 15.57 7.88 -28.11
C ALA A 221 16.84 8.71 -28.35
N GLU A 222 16.71 9.91 -28.92
CA GLU A 222 17.83 10.85 -29.18
C GLU A 222 18.21 11.69 -27.95
N GLY A 223 17.31 11.86 -26.99
CA GLY A 223 17.50 12.60 -25.74
C GLY A 223 17.84 11.71 -24.55
N ARG A 224 17.78 12.31 -23.35
CA ARG A 224 17.81 11.56 -22.09
C ARG A 224 16.55 10.71 -21.96
N VAL A 225 16.70 9.53 -21.40
CA VAL A 225 15.57 8.65 -21.08
C VAL A 225 15.40 8.60 -19.57
N VAL A 226 14.20 8.88 -19.11
CA VAL A 226 13.78 8.59 -17.73
C VAL A 226 12.81 7.43 -17.77
N VAL A 227 13.06 6.38 -16.99
CA VAL A 227 12.12 5.27 -16.82
C VAL A 227 11.59 5.30 -15.39
N THR A 228 10.28 5.38 -15.27
CA THR A 228 9.63 5.25 -13.97
C THR A 228 8.96 3.89 -13.85
N THR A 229 9.21 3.22 -12.72
CA THR A 229 8.67 1.90 -12.40
C THR A 229 8.43 1.78 -10.90
N PHE A 230 7.72 0.75 -10.47
CA PHE A 230 7.68 0.39 -9.06
C PHE A 230 9.09 0.02 -8.59
N ALA A 231 9.54 0.66 -7.52
CA ALA A 231 10.87 0.42 -6.98
C ALA A 231 11.09 -1.05 -6.57
N SER A 232 10.03 -1.71 -6.13
CA SER A 232 10.03 -3.11 -5.72
C SER A 232 10.09 -4.10 -6.88
N ASN A 233 9.80 -3.69 -8.12
CA ASN A 233 9.91 -4.57 -9.28
C ASN A 233 11.38 -4.79 -9.66
N ALA A 234 12.02 -5.74 -8.96
CA ALA A 234 13.43 -6.06 -9.18
C ALA A 234 13.68 -6.70 -10.54
N ALA A 235 12.73 -7.44 -11.10
CA ALA A 235 12.82 -7.98 -12.46
C ALA A 235 12.93 -6.84 -13.49
N ARG A 236 12.11 -5.80 -13.34
CA ARG A 236 12.17 -4.62 -14.17
C ARG A 236 13.48 -3.84 -13.99
N LEU A 237 14.02 -3.75 -12.76
CA LEU A 237 15.33 -3.16 -12.53
C LEU A 237 16.44 -3.95 -13.25
N GLN A 238 16.40 -5.29 -13.22
CA GLN A 238 17.31 -6.16 -13.96
C GLN A 238 17.27 -5.85 -15.47
N THR A 239 16.07 -5.84 -16.04
CA THR A 239 15.82 -5.48 -17.44
C THR A 239 16.40 -4.11 -17.78
N LEU A 240 16.09 -3.08 -16.97
CA LEU A 240 16.55 -1.72 -17.21
C LEU A 240 18.07 -1.59 -17.13
N GLY A 241 18.71 -2.33 -16.23
CA GLY A 241 20.17 -2.42 -16.17
C GLY A 241 20.78 -3.04 -17.42
N GLN A 242 20.17 -4.09 -17.95
CA GLN A 242 20.60 -4.77 -19.19
C GLN A 242 20.41 -3.84 -20.40
N VAL A 243 19.21 -3.30 -20.58
CA VAL A 243 18.87 -2.40 -21.70
C VAL A 243 19.76 -1.14 -21.70
N ALA A 244 20.08 -0.59 -20.53
CA ALA A 244 21.00 0.54 -20.45
C ALA A 244 22.38 0.21 -21.03
N ARG A 245 22.93 -0.97 -20.71
CA ARG A 245 24.21 -1.45 -21.29
C ARG A 245 24.12 -1.64 -22.80
N ASP A 246 23.06 -2.33 -23.26
CA ASP A 246 22.88 -2.67 -24.65
C ASP A 246 22.70 -1.44 -25.54
N CYS A 247 22.03 -0.41 -24.99
CA CYS A 247 21.86 0.90 -25.64
C CYS A 247 23.03 1.88 -25.41
N GLY A 248 24.11 1.49 -24.73
CA GLY A 248 25.27 2.35 -24.43
C GLY A 248 24.94 3.55 -23.54
N ARG A 249 23.96 3.43 -22.63
CA ARG A 249 23.52 4.49 -21.74
C ARG A 249 24.05 4.31 -20.33
N THR A 250 24.58 5.38 -19.75
CA THR A 250 25.02 5.45 -18.36
C THR A 250 23.79 5.60 -17.45
N LEU A 251 23.70 4.76 -16.42
CA LEU A 251 22.59 4.76 -15.47
C LEU A 251 22.78 5.79 -14.35
N CYS A 252 21.69 6.46 -14.02
CA CYS A 252 21.54 7.27 -12.82
C CYS A 252 20.25 6.85 -12.09
N VAL A 253 20.29 6.71 -10.76
CA VAL A 253 19.13 6.35 -9.96
C VAL A 253 18.60 7.55 -9.19
N ALA A 254 17.32 7.84 -9.35
CA ALA A 254 16.61 8.93 -8.69
C ALA A 254 15.47 8.38 -7.82
N GLY A 255 15.81 7.87 -6.64
CA GLY A 255 14.85 7.34 -5.67
C GLY A 255 15.48 6.41 -4.65
N ARG A 256 15.36 6.76 -3.37
CA ARG A 256 15.93 5.98 -2.24
C ARG A 256 15.39 4.56 -2.17
N SER A 257 14.12 4.35 -2.54
CA SER A 257 13.52 3.00 -2.54
C SER A 257 14.16 2.10 -3.60
N ILE A 258 14.51 2.60 -4.79
CA ILE A 258 15.26 1.84 -5.80
C ILE A 258 16.64 1.44 -5.26
N GLU A 259 17.36 2.38 -4.64
CA GLU A 259 18.70 2.10 -4.05
C GLU A 259 18.60 1.03 -2.95
N ARG A 260 17.55 1.08 -2.12
CA ARG A 260 17.29 0.09 -1.06
C ARG A 260 17.05 -1.30 -1.65
N ILE A 261 16.22 -1.41 -2.68
CA ILE A 261 15.95 -2.67 -3.38
C ILE A 261 17.23 -3.23 -4.01
N LEU A 262 18.00 -2.41 -4.72
CA LEU A 262 19.29 -2.81 -5.32
C LEU A 262 20.26 -3.35 -4.26
N LYS A 263 20.37 -2.66 -3.12
CA LYS A 263 21.23 -3.08 -2.00
C LYS A 263 20.77 -4.42 -1.41
N ALA A 264 19.47 -4.57 -1.15
CA ALA A 264 18.90 -5.80 -0.61
C ALA A 264 19.09 -6.97 -1.58
N ALA A 265 18.78 -6.78 -2.87
CA ALA A 265 18.93 -7.78 -3.90
C ALA A 265 20.38 -8.28 -4.03
N ARG A 266 21.34 -7.35 -4.10
CA ARG A 266 22.77 -7.72 -4.15
C ARG A 266 23.25 -8.47 -2.93
N SER A 267 22.72 -8.17 -1.74
CA SER A 267 23.14 -8.84 -0.49
C SER A 267 22.78 -10.35 -0.45
N VAL A 268 21.84 -10.78 -1.30
CA VAL A 268 21.37 -12.17 -1.38
C VAL A 268 21.59 -12.79 -2.77
N GLY A 269 22.44 -12.16 -3.60
CA GLY A 269 22.88 -12.74 -4.87
C GLY A 269 22.03 -12.38 -6.09
N TYR A 270 21.00 -11.55 -5.95
CA TYR A 270 20.26 -10.97 -7.09
C TYR A 270 20.90 -9.67 -7.58
N LEU A 271 20.66 -9.31 -8.83
CA LEU A 271 21.13 -8.03 -9.43
C LEU A 271 22.64 -7.77 -9.28
N THR A 272 23.44 -8.83 -9.20
CA THR A 272 24.90 -8.74 -8.99
C THR A 272 25.64 -8.10 -10.18
N ASP A 273 25.09 -8.24 -11.37
CA ASP A 273 25.58 -7.69 -12.63
C ASP A 273 24.89 -6.37 -13.03
N PHE A 274 24.04 -5.82 -12.14
CA PHE A 274 23.42 -4.50 -12.38
C PHE A 274 24.51 -3.42 -12.54
N PRO A 275 24.45 -2.57 -13.59
CA PRO A 275 25.49 -1.58 -13.88
C PRO A 275 25.77 -0.65 -12.71
N GLU A 276 27.00 -0.14 -12.66
CA GLU A 276 27.32 0.97 -11.78
C GLU A 276 26.54 2.21 -12.18
N THR A 277 26.10 2.96 -11.18
CA THR A 277 25.32 4.18 -11.38
C THR A 277 26.15 5.42 -11.09
N VAL A 278 25.86 6.49 -11.79
CA VAL A 278 26.47 7.80 -11.55
C VAL A 278 25.54 8.73 -10.78
N ASP A 279 26.11 9.73 -10.13
CA ASP A 279 25.35 10.80 -9.47
C ASP A 279 24.64 11.73 -10.48
N PHE A 280 23.73 12.57 -9.97
CA PHE A 280 22.92 13.48 -10.79
C PHE A 280 23.76 14.51 -11.54
N GLU A 281 24.84 15.00 -10.94
CA GLU A 281 25.70 16.00 -11.53
C GLU A 281 26.48 15.42 -12.72
N THR A 282 27.04 14.23 -12.55
CA THR A 282 27.72 13.47 -13.61
C THR A 282 26.72 13.15 -14.74
N ALA A 283 25.52 12.62 -14.42
CA ALA A 283 24.51 12.31 -15.42
C ALA A 283 24.11 13.54 -16.26
N MET A 284 24.00 14.71 -15.63
CA MET A 284 23.61 15.94 -16.35
C MET A 284 24.69 16.53 -17.22
N ARG A 285 25.97 16.15 -17.02
CA ARG A 285 27.12 16.56 -17.85
C ARG A 285 27.37 15.69 -19.09
N LEU A 286 26.89 14.44 -19.04
CA LEU A 286 27.03 13.52 -20.17
C LEU A 286 26.14 13.93 -21.36
N PRO A 287 26.51 13.52 -22.60
CA PRO A 287 25.65 13.66 -23.77
C PRO A 287 24.25 13.07 -23.49
N ARG A 288 23.21 13.78 -23.94
CA ARG A 288 21.83 13.44 -23.59
C ARG A 288 21.44 12.01 -23.97
N ASN A 289 21.85 11.57 -25.16
CA ASN A 289 21.60 10.22 -25.66
C ASN A 289 22.40 9.11 -24.95
N GLN A 290 23.30 9.46 -24.06
CA GLN A 290 24.11 8.51 -23.26
C GLN A 290 23.61 8.39 -21.81
N VAL A 291 22.46 8.97 -21.47
CA VAL A 291 21.94 8.97 -20.11
C VAL A 291 20.60 8.26 -20.03
N MET A 292 20.49 7.37 -19.07
CA MET A 292 19.24 6.77 -18.64
C MET A 292 19.06 6.94 -17.13
N ILE A 293 17.88 7.36 -16.70
CA ILE A 293 17.57 7.69 -15.31
C ILE A 293 16.43 6.79 -14.85
N LEU A 294 16.65 6.03 -13.79
CA LEU A 294 15.59 5.27 -13.13
C LEU A 294 14.98 6.15 -12.03
N ALA A 295 13.70 6.43 -12.13
CA ALA A 295 13.04 7.35 -11.22
C ALA A 295 11.84 6.71 -10.52
N THR A 296 11.66 6.98 -9.23
CA THR A 296 10.42 6.71 -8.51
C THR A 296 9.35 7.73 -8.87
N GLY A 297 8.08 7.41 -8.69
CA GLY A 297 6.99 8.37 -8.86
C GLY A 297 6.06 8.08 -10.03
N GLY A 298 6.01 6.83 -10.52
CA GLY A 298 5.13 6.40 -11.61
C GLY A 298 3.64 6.47 -11.28
N GLN A 299 3.29 6.56 -9.99
CA GLN A 299 1.91 6.66 -9.51
C GLN A 299 1.51 8.09 -9.12
N GLY A 300 2.34 9.08 -9.43
CA GLY A 300 2.01 10.49 -9.18
C GLY A 300 2.31 10.98 -7.77
N GLU A 301 3.10 10.25 -7.00
CA GLU A 301 3.47 10.60 -5.62
C GLU A 301 4.19 11.95 -5.58
N ASN A 302 3.67 12.91 -4.84
CA ASN A 302 4.12 14.31 -4.83
C ASN A 302 5.60 14.48 -4.43
N ARG A 303 6.13 13.63 -3.55
CA ARG A 303 7.51 13.72 -3.05
C ARG A 303 8.49 12.85 -3.83
N ALA A 304 8.01 12.04 -4.77
CA ALA A 304 8.85 11.14 -5.57
C ALA A 304 9.70 11.90 -6.59
N ALA A 305 10.75 11.23 -7.10
CA ALA A 305 11.73 11.84 -7.98
C ALA A 305 11.10 12.37 -9.28
N LEU A 306 10.23 11.59 -9.95
CA LEU A 306 9.60 12.01 -11.20
C LEU A 306 8.76 13.28 -11.04
N SER A 307 7.97 13.38 -9.97
CA SER A 307 7.19 14.60 -9.66
C SER A 307 8.13 15.81 -9.51
N ARG A 308 9.19 15.67 -8.72
CA ARG A 308 10.18 16.76 -8.53
C ARG A 308 10.91 17.14 -9.81
N ILE A 309 11.20 16.17 -10.69
CA ILE A 309 11.78 16.39 -12.02
C ILE A 309 10.80 17.16 -12.91
N ALA A 310 9.54 16.72 -12.97
CA ALA A 310 8.49 17.35 -13.77
C ALA A 310 8.25 18.81 -13.35
N PHE A 311 8.24 19.10 -12.03
CA PHE A 311 8.04 20.45 -11.49
C PHE A 311 9.34 21.23 -11.23
N GLN A 312 10.48 20.77 -11.75
CA GLN A 312 11.78 21.46 -11.71
C GLN A 312 12.37 21.70 -10.31
N THR A 313 11.96 20.93 -9.31
CA THR A 313 12.51 20.99 -7.95
C THR A 313 13.59 19.92 -7.70
N HIS A 314 13.96 19.15 -8.73
CA HIS A 314 15.04 18.16 -8.69
C HIS A 314 16.29 18.66 -9.43
N PRO A 315 17.52 18.22 -9.07
CA PRO A 315 18.73 18.53 -9.83
C PRO A 315 18.67 18.09 -11.30
N ILE A 316 18.05 16.94 -11.59
CA ILE A 316 17.80 16.46 -12.96
C ILE A 316 16.82 17.42 -13.64
N LYS A 317 17.21 17.90 -14.85
CA LYS A 317 16.39 18.77 -15.69
C LYS A 317 16.13 18.10 -17.03
N LEU A 318 14.87 17.97 -17.38
CA LEU A 318 14.42 17.51 -18.70
C LEU A 318 14.11 18.69 -19.60
N THR A 319 14.40 18.52 -20.88
CA THR A 319 14.23 19.52 -21.93
C THR A 319 13.58 18.89 -23.15
N ASP A 320 13.26 19.70 -24.14
CA ASP A 320 12.68 19.30 -25.43
C ASP A 320 13.41 18.08 -26.04
N GLY A 321 12.65 17.05 -26.44
CA GLY A 321 13.15 15.80 -27.01
C GLY A 321 13.75 14.80 -25.99
N ASP A 322 13.77 15.09 -24.68
CA ASP A 322 13.98 14.05 -23.66
C ASP A 322 12.75 13.17 -23.57
N MET A 323 12.90 11.93 -23.08
CA MET A 323 11.83 10.93 -23.03
C MET A 323 11.55 10.44 -21.60
N VAL A 324 10.28 10.23 -21.27
CA VAL A 324 9.85 9.58 -20.03
C VAL A 324 9.00 8.36 -20.35
N LEU A 325 9.45 7.19 -19.90
CA LEU A 325 8.75 5.92 -20.01
C LEU A 325 8.02 5.61 -18.69
N PHE A 326 6.70 5.43 -18.76
CA PHE A 326 5.89 4.98 -17.63
C PHE A 326 5.79 3.46 -17.66
N SER A 327 6.82 2.77 -17.15
CA SER A 327 6.93 1.32 -17.11
C SER A 327 6.22 0.75 -15.86
N SER A 328 4.99 1.21 -15.66
CA SER A 328 4.08 0.75 -14.61
C SER A 328 2.64 1.01 -15.01
N ARG A 329 1.73 0.12 -14.64
CA ARG A 329 0.31 0.34 -14.83
C ARG A 329 -0.20 1.42 -13.89
N GLN A 330 -1.08 2.26 -14.37
CA GLN A 330 -1.76 3.25 -13.56
C GLN A 330 -2.73 2.57 -12.57
N ILE A 331 -2.51 2.78 -11.29
CA ILE A 331 -3.43 2.30 -10.23
C ILE A 331 -4.69 3.19 -10.24
N PRO A 332 -5.90 2.62 -10.22
CA PRO A 332 -7.14 3.39 -10.11
C PRO A 332 -7.11 4.35 -8.91
N GLY A 333 -7.53 5.61 -9.16
CA GLY A 333 -7.47 6.69 -8.17
C GLY A 333 -6.24 7.62 -8.30
N ASN A 334 -5.20 7.21 -9.02
CA ASN A 334 -3.99 8.02 -9.23
C ASN A 334 -4.01 8.85 -10.52
N GLU A 335 -5.09 8.78 -11.30
CA GLU A 335 -5.22 9.39 -12.63
C GLU A 335 -4.91 10.89 -12.61
N VAL A 336 -5.45 11.61 -11.64
CA VAL A 336 -5.28 13.07 -11.53
C VAL A 336 -3.83 13.42 -11.19
N ALA A 337 -3.21 12.67 -10.29
CA ALA A 337 -1.83 12.92 -9.86
C ALA A 337 -0.83 12.62 -11.00
N ILE A 338 -1.01 11.50 -11.70
CA ILE A 338 -0.21 11.13 -12.87
C ILE A 338 -0.42 12.14 -14.00
N GLY A 339 -1.67 12.53 -14.29
CA GLY A 339 -2.01 13.51 -15.32
C GLY A 339 -1.35 14.89 -15.07
N ARG A 340 -1.22 15.33 -13.82
CA ARG A 340 -0.48 16.57 -13.48
C ARG A 340 0.99 16.47 -13.86
N ILE A 341 1.64 15.35 -13.59
CA ILE A 341 3.04 15.12 -13.96
C ILE A 341 3.17 15.10 -15.49
N GLN A 342 2.32 14.35 -16.19
CA GLN A 342 2.30 14.27 -17.64
C GLN A 342 2.11 15.65 -18.29
N ASN A 343 1.19 16.48 -17.80
CA ASN A 343 1.00 17.84 -18.29
C ASN A 343 2.23 18.73 -18.06
N ALA A 344 2.90 18.61 -16.92
CA ALA A 344 4.12 19.35 -16.64
C ALA A 344 5.30 18.92 -17.55
N LEU A 345 5.36 17.66 -17.95
CA LEU A 345 6.34 17.12 -18.91
C LEU A 345 5.99 17.57 -20.34
N ALA A 346 4.73 17.48 -20.73
CA ALA A 346 4.25 17.91 -22.06
C ALA A 346 4.53 19.39 -22.33
N ALA A 347 4.37 20.26 -21.31
CA ALA A 347 4.67 21.68 -21.39
C ALA A 347 6.17 21.99 -21.71
N LYS A 348 7.04 20.99 -21.65
CA LYS A 348 8.47 21.06 -21.98
C LYS A 348 8.82 20.30 -23.24
N ASN A 349 7.84 19.84 -24.00
CA ASN A 349 8.00 18.97 -25.16
C ASN A 349 8.77 17.67 -24.84
N VAL A 350 8.62 17.13 -23.63
CA VAL A 350 9.16 15.84 -23.25
C VAL A 350 8.27 14.75 -23.84
N ILE A 351 8.90 13.79 -24.52
CA ILE A 351 8.21 12.64 -25.12
C ILE A 351 7.78 11.68 -24.00
N MET A 352 6.54 11.24 -24.02
CA MET A 352 6.02 10.29 -23.02
C MET A 352 5.56 9.00 -23.71
N VAL A 353 5.98 7.86 -23.17
CA VAL A 353 5.54 6.54 -23.61
C VAL A 353 4.96 5.78 -22.41
N THR A 354 3.81 5.17 -22.62
CA THR A 354 3.08 4.38 -21.62
C THR A 354 2.86 2.96 -22.12
N ASP A 355 2.37 2.07 -21.27
CA ASP A 355 1.97 0.69 -21.58
C ASP A 355 0.90 0.57 -22.69
N ARG A 356 0.27 1.69 -23.09
CA ARG A 356 -0.68 1.72 -24.21
C ARG A 356 -0.02 1.93 -25.57
N GLN A 357 1.23 2.35 -25.59
CA GLN A 357 1.95 2.74 -26.81
C GLN A 357 3.08 1.77 -27.15
N ALA A 358 3.60 1.05 -26.17
CA ALA A 358 4.66 0.06 -26.32
C ALA A 358 4.59 -0.99 -25.20
N ASP A 359 5.16 -2.15 -25.44
CA ASP A 359 5.21 -3.27 -24.50
C ASP A 359 6.26 -3.04 -23.42
N ILE A 360 6.05 -2.03 -22.60
CA ILE A 360 6.97 -1.61 -21.53
C ILE A 360 6.50 -1.96 -20.12
N HIS A 361 5.39 -2.67 -19.99
CA HIS A 361 4.85 -3.10 -18.71
C HIS A 361 3.99 -4.35 -18.83
N VAL A 362 4.10 -5.26 -17.86
CA VAL A 362 3.22 -6.41 -17.65
C VAL A 362 2.74 -6.45 -16.21
N SER A 363 1.59 -7.09 -15.99
CA SER A 363 1.03 -7.26 -14.64
C SER A 363 1.87 -8.23 -13.81
N GLY A 364 1.92 -8.01 -12.50
CA GLY A 364 2.45 -8.97 -11.54
C GLY A 364 1.41 -9.99 -11.04
N HIS A 365 0.13 -9.85 -11.46
CA HIS A 365 -1.01 -10.65 -10.98
C HIS A 365 -1.67 -11.40 -12.13
N PRO A 366 -2.26 -12.59 -11.88
CA PRO A 366 -2.74 -13.49 -12.92
C PRO A 366 -4.00 -12.97 -13.60
N GLY A 367 -4.07 -13.12 -14.93
CA GLY A 367 -5.31 -13.00 -15.68
C GLY A 367 -6.11 -14.30 -15.64
N ARG A 368 -7.28 -14.30 -16.30
CA ARG A 368 -8.19 -15.45 -16.33
C ARG A 368 -7.57 -16.75 -16.86
N PRO A 369 -6.77 -16.73 -17.94
CA PRO A 369 -6.14 -17.97 -18.41
C PRO A 369 -5.25 -18.61 -17.36
N GLU A 370 -4.43 -17.81 -16.66
CA GLU A 370 -3.53 -18.26 -15.59
C GLU A 370 -4.32 -18.78 -14.38
N LEU A 371 -5.39 -18.09 -13.98
CA LEU A 371 -6.30 -18.56 -12.94
C LEU A 371 -6.92 -19.91 -13.30
N ALA A 372 -7.38 -20.08 -14.55
CA ALA A 372 -7.95 -21.34 -15.03
C ALA A 372 -6.92 -22.51 -14.99
N GLU A 373 -5.67 -22.23 -15.34
CA GLU A 373 -4.59 -23.19 -15.23
C GLU A 373 -4.29 -23.58 -13.77
N MET A 374 -4.18 -22.62 -12.88
CA MET A 374 -3.99 -22.87 -11.45
C MET A 374 -5.13 -23.74 -10.89
N TYR A 375 -6.38 -23.45 -11.24
CA TYR A 375 -7.52 -24.24 -10.79
C TYR A 375 -7.45 -25.69 -11.30
N ARG A 376 -7.04 -25.88 -12.55
CA ARG A 376 -6.86 -27.19 -13.17
C ARG A 376 -5.71 -28.00 -12.54
N TRP A 377 -4.63 -27.32 -12.14
CA TRP A 377 -3.47 -27.98 -11.52
C TRP A 377 -3.73 -28.32 -10.06
N ILE A 378 -4.23 -27.37 -9.27
CA ILE A 378 -4.42 -27.52 -7.83
C ILE A 378 -5.69 -28.30 -7.48
N ARG A 379 -6.78 -28.15 -8.24
CA ARG A 379 -8.08 -28.83 -8.01
C ARG A 379 -8.59 -28.74 -6.58
N PRO A 380 -8.70 -27.53 -6.01
CA PRO A 380 -9.11 -27.37 -4.61
C PRO A 380 -10.59 -27.75 -4.43
N GLU A 381 -10.95 -28.15 -3.20
CA GLU A 381 -12.36 -28.32 -2.83
C GLU A 381 -13.08 -27.00 -2.59
N ILE A 382 -12.34 -25.99 -2.11
CA ILE A 382 -12.85 -24.66 -1.74
C ILE A 382 -11.97 -23.58 -2.36
N LEU A 383 -12.58 -22.57 -2.98
CA LEU A 383 -11.89 -21.33 -3.40
C LEU A 383 -12.24 -20.19 -2.45
N LEU A 384 -11.20 -19.53 -1.91
CA LEU A 384 -11.30 -18.29 -1.15
C LEU A 384 -10.53 -17.19 -1.91
N PRO A 385 -11.21 -16.32 -2.63
CA PRO A 385 -10.60 -15.12 -3.17
C PRO A 385 -10.11 -14.19 -2.06
N VAL A 386 -8.91 -13.63 -2.22
CA VAL A 386 -8.31 -12.59 -1.36
C VAL A 386 -7.62 -11.53 -2.24
N HIS A 387 -6.98 -10.54 -1.65
CA HIS A 387 -6.22 -9.51 -2.35
C HIS A 387 -7.01 -8.84 -3.48
N GLY A 388 -8.20 -8.32 -3.15
CA GLY A 388 -9.08 -7.67 -4.11
C GLY A 388 -10.25 -6.98 -3.47
N GLU A 389 -10.81 -6.00 -4.19
CA GLU A 389 -12.10 -5.42 -3.81
C GLU A 389 -13.21 -6.47 -3.92
N MET A 390 -14.33 -6.27 -3.26
CA MET A 390 -15.46 -7.21 -3.28
C MET A 390 -15.90 -7.62 -4.69
N ARG A 391 -15.80 -6.71 -5.68
CA ARG A 391 -16.13 -7.01 -7.08
C ARG A 391 -15.14 -8.00 -7.71
N HIS A 392 -13.85 -7.91 -7.40
CA HIS A 392 -12.82 -8.83 -7.87
C HIS A 392 -13.02 -10.21 -7.26
N MET A 393 -13.20 -10.27 -5.95
CA MET A 393 -13.40 -11.52 -5.22
C MET A 393 -14.68 -12.24 -5.63
N ALA A 394 -15.80 -11.51 -5.80
CA ALA A 394 -17.05 -12.07 -6.28
C ALA A 394 -16.95 -12.62 -7.71
N GLU A 395 -16.21 -11.93 -8.59
CA GLU A 395 -15.97 -12.40 -9.95
C GLU A 395 -15.08 -13.64 -9.97
N GLN A 396 -14.02 -13.66 -9.17
CA GLN A 396 -13.15 -14.81 -9.08
C GLN A 396 -13.88 -16.05 -8.53
N ALA A 397 -14.75 -15.88 -7.53
CA ALA A 397 -15.58 -16.97 -7.02
C ALA A 397 -16.48 -17.56 -8.12
N ARG A 398 -17.15 -16.70 -8.91
CA ARG A 398 -17.98 -17.15 -10.06
C ARG A 398 -17.13 -17.87 -11.12
N PHE A 399 -15.95 -17.31 -11.42
CA PHE A 399 -15.03 -17.89 -12.39
C PHE A 399 -14.52 -19.26 -11.93
N GLY A 400 -14.14 -19.42 -10.64
CA GLY A 400 -13.73 -20.71 -10.09
C GLY A 400 -14.83 -21.77 -10.13
N LEU A 401 -16.05 -21.42 -9.76
CA LEU A 401 -17.21 -22.32 -9.86
C LEU A 401 -17.46 -22.76 -11.32
N SER A 402 -17.30 -21.87 -12.30
CA SER A 402 -17.42 -22.21 -13.73
C SER A 402 -16.28 -23.13 -14.22
N HIS A 403 -15.15 -23.18 -13.48
CA HIS A 403 -14.01 -24.07 -13.73
C HIS A 403 -13.98 -25.29 -12.79
N GLN A 404 -15.16 -25.74 -12.38
CA GLN A 404 -15.38 -26.99 -11.65
C GLN A 404 -14.83 -27.05 -10.21
N ILE A 405 -14.47 -25.90 -9.62
CA ILE A 405 -14.20 -25.88 -8.18
C ILE A 405 -15.53 -26.11 -7.45
N PRO A 406 -15.65 -27.10 -6.54
CA PRO A 406 -16.94 -27.49 -5.98
C PRO A 406 -17.61 -26.40 -5.14
N ARG A 407 -16.82 -25.59 -4.42
CA ARG A 407 -17.31 -24.56 -3.49
C ARG A 407 -16.44 -23.31 -3.57
N ALA A 408 -17.06 -22.16 -3.45
CA ALA A 408 -16.36 -20.89 -3.32
C ALA A 408 -17.05 -20.03 -2.27
N ILE A 409 -16.29 -19.26 -1.50
CA ILE A 409 -16.82 -18.34 -0.51
C ILE A 409 -16.14 -16.99 -0.63
N VAL A 410 -16.92 -15.92 -0.66
CA VAL A 410 -16.43 -14.54 -0.69
C VAL A 410 -16.63 -13.94 0.70
N GLN A 411 -15.57 -13.38 1.25
CA GLN A 411 -15.54 -12.79 2.59
C GLN A 411 -14.91 -11.40 2.56
N GLY A 412 -15.33 -10.53 3.46
CA GLY A 412 -14.61 -9.29 3.77
C GLY A 412 -13.69 -9.47 4.98
N ASN A 413 -12.85 -8.47 5.24
CA ASN A 413 -12.06 -8.41 6.47
C ASN A 413 -12.98 -8.60 7.70
N GLY A 414 -12.52 -9.35 8.68
CA GLY A 414 -13.26 -9.68 9.90
C GLY A 414 -14.25 -10.84 9.75
N THR A 415 -14.52 -11.33 8.54
CA THR A 415 -15.40 -12.49 8.38
C THR A 415 -14.64 -13.78 8.71
N MET A 416 -15.01 -14.43 9.79
CA MET A 416 -14.40 -15.69 10.23
C MET A 416 -15.07 -16.88 9.54
N ILE A 417 -14.28 -17.71 8.88
CA ILE A 417 -14.75 -18.85 8.08
C ILE A 417 -14.18 -20.13 8.67
N ARG A 418 -15.08 -21.09 8.97
CA ARG A 418 -14.68 -22.48 9.19
C ARG A 418 -14.49 -23.16 7.83
N LEU A 419 -13.26 -23.63 7.56
CA LEU A 419 -12.93 -24.39 6.36
C LEU A 419 -13.22 -25.88 6.52
N ALA A 420 -12.99 -26.40 7.73
CA ALA A 420 -13.24 -27.82 8.08
C ALA A 420 -13.51 -27.97 9.60
N PRO A 421 -14.25 -29.02 10.02
CA PRO A 421 -15.05 -29.93 9.19
C PRO A 421 -16.28 -29.22 8.60
N ASP A 422 -16.86 -29.82 7.58
CA ASP A 422 -18.17 -29.40 6.98
C ASP A 422 -18.23 -27.95 6.45
N GLY A 423 -17.05 -27.31 6.19
CA GLY A 423 -16.99 -25.95 5.60
C GLY A 423 -17.09 -25.95 4.08
N PRO A 424 -17.05 -24.77 3.43
CA PRO A 424 -16.86 -23.46 4.08
C PRO A 424 -18.14 -22.89 4.69
N GLU A 425 -18.04 -22.31 5.89
CA GLU A 425 -19.16 -21.67 6.59
C GLU A 425 -18.71 -20.42 7.34
N VAL A 426 -19.45 -19.32 7.23
CA VAL A 426 -19.24 -18.12 8.06
C VAL A 426 -19.72 -18.41 9.48
N ILE A 427 -18.82 -18.33 10.46
CA ILE A 427 -19.12 -18.65 11.86
C ILE A 427 -19.22 -17.42 12.77
N SER A 428 -18.54 -16.33 12.42
CA SER A 428 -18.66 -15.05 13.13
C SER A 428 -18.16 -13.88 12.27
N HIS A 429 -18.40 -12.68 12.78
CA HIS A 429 -17.80 -11.44 12.27
C HIS A 429 -17.04 -10.77 13.41
N GLU A 430 -15.75 -10.58 13.22
CA GLU A 430 -14.87 -9.94 14.18
C GLU A 430 -14.67 -8.46 13.81
N LEU A 431 -14.35 -7.64 14.80
CA LEU A 431 -14.03 -6.25 14.56
C LEU A 431 -12.70 -6.16 13.80
N THR A 432 -12.71 -5.37 12.77
CA THR A 432 -11.52 -4.99 11.99
C THR A 432 -11.56 -3.48 11.75
N GLY A 433 -10.42 -2.90 11.48
CA GLY A 433 -10.32 -1.47 11.28
C GLY A 433 -9.03 -1.09 10.56
N ARG A 434 -8.81 0.20 10.48
CA ARG A 434 -7.59 0.78 9.94
C ARG A 434 -6.97 1.68 10.99
N LEU A 435 -5.66 1.59 11.11
CA LEU A 435 -4.84 2.51 11.88
C LEU A 435 -4.10 3.42 10.91
N VAL A 436 -3.78 4.63 11.32
CA VAL A 436 -2.99 5.58 10.52
C VAL A 436 -1.71 5.92 11.26
N LEU A 437 -0.61 6.00 10.52
CA LEU A 437 0.66 6.49 11.05
C LEU A 437 0.74 8.00 10.86
N ASP A 438 0.70 8.74 11.96
CA ASP A 438 0.74 10.19 12.01
C ASP A 438 2.00 10.69 12.72
N GLY A 439 3.02 11.01 11.96
CA GLY A 439 4.37 11.14 12.51
C GLY A 439 4.82 9.80 13.08
N ASP A 440 5.13 9.78 14.39
CA ASP A 440 5.55 8.57 15.10
C ASP A 440 4.42 7.94 15.94
N VAL A 441 3.16 8.36 15.72
CA VAL A 441 2.01 7.91 16.51
C VAL A 441 1.04 7.12 15.64
N ILE A 442 0.64 5.95 16.12
CA ILE A 442 -0.39 5.13 15.49
C ILE A 442 -1.75 5.45 16.12
N LEU A 443 -2.73 5.77 15.29
CA LEU A 443 -4.06 6.22 15.71
C LEU A 443 -5.15 5.47 14.91
N PRO A 444 -6.34 5.26 15.51
CA PRO A 444 -7.49 4.77 14.73
C PRO A 444 -7.86 5.73 13.60
N ALA A 445 -8.06 5.20 12.39
CA ALA A 445 -8.38 5.99 11.19
C ALA A 445 -9.75 6.69 11.27
N ASP A 446 -10.67 6.17 12.06
CA ASP A 446 -11.98 6.74 12.37
C ASP A 446 -12.01 7.53 13.69
N GLY A 447 -10.87 7.68 14.35
CA GLY A 447 -10.71 8.37 15.64
C GLY A 447 -10.99 9.88 15.58
N ALA A 448 -11.02 10.50 16.76
CA ALA A 448 -11.32 11.92 16.91
C ALA A 448 -10.36 12.82 16.13
N THR A 449 -9.06 12.55 16.20
CA THR A 449 -8.01 13.33 15.51
C THR A 449 -8.25 13.40 13.99
N MET A 450 -8.54 12.25 13.36
CA MET A 450 -8.78 12.20 11.92
C MET A 450 -10.12 12.84 11.55
N THR A 451 -11.12 12.70 12.39
CA THR A 451 -12.41 13.37 12.22
C THR A 451 -12.27 14.90 12.29
N GLU A 452 -11.48 15.40 13.23
CA GLU A 452 -11.19 16.83 13.36
C GLU A 452 -10.39 17.36 12.17
N ARG A 453 -9.35 16.66 11.72
CA ARG A 453 -8.58 17.04 10.53
C ARG A 453 -9.44 17.15 9.28
N ARG A 454 -10.32 16.17 9.03
CA ARG A 454 -11.25 16.21 7.90
C ARG A 454 -12.19 17.41 7.99
N ARG A 455 -12.70 17.74 9.19
CA ARG A 455 -13.54 18.94 9.40
C ARG A 455 -12.77 20.23 9.16
N ILE A 456 -11.55 20.35 9.67
CA ILE A 456 -10.71 21.53 9.47
C ILE A 456 -10.34 21.67 7.99
N ALA A 457 -9.94 20.59 7.33
CA ALA A 457 -9.60 20.59 5.90
C ALA A 457 -10.80 21.02 5.02
N ALA A 458 -12.02 20.60 5.37
CA ALA A 458 -13.23 20.92 4.61
C ALA A 458 -13.80 22.32 4.89
N HIS A 459 -13.65 22.82 6.11
CA HIS A 459 -14.40 23.98 6.58
C HIS A 459 -13.55 25.11 7.17
N GLY A 460 -12.29 24.89 7.46
CA GLY A 460 -11.40 25.81 8.15
C GLY A 460 -11.61 25.83 9.68
N TYR A 461 -10.82 26.67 10.34
CA TYR A 461 -10.75 26.79 11.79
C TYR A 461 -10.74 28.27 12.20
N ILE A 462 -11.45 28.61 13.29
CA ILE A 462 -11.48 29.96 13.90
C ILE A 462 -11.20 29.81 15.39
N ALA A 463 -10.12 30.42 15.87
CA ALA A 463 -9.90 30.63 17.30
C ALA A 463 -10.47 31.98 17.72
N VAL A 464 -11.26 31.98 18.79
CA VAL A 464 -11.85 33.21 19.38
C VAL A 464 -11.32 33.34 20.80
N THR A 465 -10.72 34.48 21.13
CA THR A 465 -10.26 34.79 22.49
C THR A 465 -11.13 35.91 23.06
N VAL A 466 -11.71 35.68 24.23
CA VAL A 466 -12.56 36.62 24.95
C VAL A 466 -11.87 36.99 26.27
N ALA A 467 -11.58 38.28 26.48
CA ALA A 467 -11.05 38.77 27.75
C ALA A 467 -12.20 39.09 28.71
N ILE A 468 -12.12 38.58 29.95
CA ILE A 468 -13.16 38.71 30.97
C ILE A 468 -12.56 39.36 32.21
N ALA A 469 -13.22 40.40 32.73
CA ALA A 469 -12.86 41.01 34.02
C ALA A 469 -13.26 40.11 35.21
N LYS A 470 -12.67 40.32 36.35
CA LYS A 470 -12.97 39.58 37.61
C LYS A 470 -14.45 39.62 38.01
N ASP A 471 -15.20 40.63 37.55
CA ASP A 471 -16.65 40.73 37.75
C ASP A 471 -17.47 39.97 36.71
N GLY A 472 -16.79 39.20 35.82
CA GLY A 472 -17.42 38.39 34.78
C GLY A 472 -17.87 39.16 33.52
N LYS A 473 -17.52 40.43 33.40
CA LYS A 473 -17.86 41.24 32.22
C LYS A 473 -16.81 41.16 31.13
N LEU A 474 -17.27 41.31 29.89
CA LEU A 474 -16.41 41.39 28.71
C LEU A 474 -15.46 42.59 28.81
N ARG A 475 -14.18 42.40 28.53
CA ARG A 475 -13.16 43.44 28.41
C ARG A 475 -12.66 43.53 26.96
N GLY A 476 -12.90 44.67 26.33
CA GLY A 476 -12.48 44.93 24.95
C GLY A 476 -13.24 44.09 23.93
N THR A 477 -12.72 44.07 22.71
CA THR A 477 -13.28 43.32 21.57
C THR A 477 -12.69 41.90 21.52
N PRO A 478 -13.50 40.84 21.31
CA PRO A 478 -13.00 39.51 21.07
C PRO A 478 -11.98 39.46 19.92
N SER A 479 -10.88 38.74 20.10
CA SER A 479 -9.85 38.54 19.07
C SER A 479 -10.10 37.25 18.31
N LEU A 480 -9.96 37.28 16.98
CA LEU A 480 -10.14 36.12 16.13
C LEU A 480 -8.88 35.83 15.33
N GLN A 481 -8.55 34.52 15.21
CA GLN A 481 -7.54 34.00 14.31
C GLN A 481 -8.20 33.03 13.34
N LEU A 482 -7.90 33.16 12.05
CA LEU A 482 -8.54 32.41 10.98
C LEU A 482 -7.51 31.50 10.30
N GLN A 483 -7.89 30.24 10.03
CA GLN A 483 -7.10 29.30 9.23
C GLN A 483 -8.00 28.60 8.23
N GLY A 484 -7.70 28.74 6.92
CA GLY A 484 -8.45 28.10 5.84
C GLY A 484 -9.91 28.57 5.71
N ILE A 485 -10.20 29.83 6.06
CA ILE A 485 -11.49 30.47 5.83
C ILE A 485 -11.38 31.30 4.54
N PRO A 486 -12.27 31.12 3.53
CA PRO A 486 -12.16 31.79 2.24
C PRO A 486 -12.73 33.24 2.30
N VAL A 487 -11.99 34.14 2.93
CA VAL A 487 -12.33 35.58 3.11
C VAL A 487 -11.12 36.47 2.83
N GLU A 488 -10.22 36.08 1.89
CA GLU A 488 -8.93 36.73 1.65
C GLU A 488 -9.08 38.25 1.40
N GLU A 489 -10.03 38.65 0.55
CA GLU A 489 -10.24 40.05 0.16
C GLU A 489 -10.98 40.87 1.24
N ASP A 490 -11.86 40.21 2.01
CA ASP A 490 -12.73 40.85 3.01
C ASP A 490 -12.39 40.42 4.45
N LYS A 491 -11.16 40.00 4.68
CA LYS A 491 -10.73 39.39 5.95
C LYS A 491 -11.00 40.29 7.16
N ASP A 492 -10.68 41.58 7.06
CA ASP A 492 -10.84 42.51 8.16
C ASP A 492 -12.33 42.79 8.47
N ALA A 493 -13.16 42.93 7.44
CA ALA A 493 -14.61 43.11 7.59
C ALA A 493 -15.26 41.84 8.18
N PHE A 494 -14.82 40.67 7.76
CA PHE A 494 -15.28 39.41 8.35
C PHE A 494 -14.90 39.30 9.83
N ILE A 495 -13.65 39.65 10.19
CA ILE A 495 -13.18 39.62 11.59
C ILE A 495 -14.00 40.61 12.44
N GLU A 496 -14.27 41.79 11.94
CA GLU A 496 -15.07 42.79 12.65
C GLU A 496 -16.52 42.31 12.91
N ASP A 497 -17.21 41.81 11.88
CA ASP A 497 -18.56 41.24 11.99
C ASP A 497 -18.60 40.02 12.95
N ALA A 498 -17.63 39.14 12.86
CA ALA A 498 -17.55 37.98 13.74
C ALA A 498 -17.19 38.34 15.19
N ALA A 499 -16.32 39.32 15.41
CA ALA A 499 -15.99 39.83 16.74
C ALA A 499 -17.18 40.54 17.41
N GLN A 500 -17.94 41.34 16.64
CA GLN A 500 -19.17 41.94 17.14
C GLN A 500 -20.18 40.88 17.56
N ALA A 501 -20.44 39.89 16.70
CA ALA A 501 -21.36 38.78 17.00
C ALA A 501 -20.91 37.97 18.23
N ALA A 502 -19.61 37.79 18.40
CA ALA A 502 -19.02 37.12 19.58
C ALA A 502 -19.26 37.92 20.86
N ALA A 503 -19.05 39.27 20.81
CA ALA A 503 -19.28 40.17 21.95
C ALA A 503 -20.76 40.20 22.36
N GLU A 504 -21.67 40.34 21.39
CA GLU A 504 -23.11 40.33 21.63
C GLU A 504 -23.57 39.01 22.27
N ALA A 505 -23.12 37.88 21.72
CA ALA A 505 -23.46 36.54 22.25
C ALA A 505 -22.94 36.34 23.67
N PHE A 506 -21.74 36.84 23.98
CA PHE A 506 -21.15 36.73 25.31
C PHE A 506 -21.96 37.54 26.33
N VAL A 507 -22.38 38.78 25.99
CA VAL A 507 -23.13 39.69 26.89
C VAL A 507 -24.57 39.20 27.08
N THR A 508 -25.22 38.72 26.04
CA THR A 508 -26.62 38.27 26.09
C THR A 508 -26.81 36.92 26.76
N SER A 509 -25.77 36.12 26.87
CA SER A 509 -25.84 34.81 27.56
C SER A 509 -25.91 34.99 29.07
N SER A 510 -27.03 34.65 29.67
CA SER A 510 -27.30 34.82 31.11
C SER A 510 -26.51 33.85 31.99
N GLU A 511 -26.13 32.66 31.47
CA GLU A 511 -25.43 31.63 32.21
C GLU A 511 -23.94 31.60 31.88
N PRO A 512 -23.04 31.82 32.86
CA PRO A 512 -21.58 31.83 32.62
C PRO A 512 -21.04 30.55 31.93
N GLY A 513 -21.59 29.38 32.28
CA GLY A 513 -21.17 28.10 31.72
C GLY A 513 -21.56 27.91 30.24
N GLN A 514 -22.54 28.70 29.72
CA GLN A 514 -23.00 28.59 28.34
C GLN A 514 -22.41 29.69 27.43
N ARG A 515 -21.69 30.69 28.00
CA ARG A 515 -21.16 31.82 27.22
C ARG A 515 -20.24 31.42 26.07
N ASN A 516 -19.32 30.49 26.34
CA ASN A 516 -18.40 30.03 25.29
C ASN A 516 -19.15 29.35 24.13
N GLU A 517 -20.17 28.56 24.46
CA GLU A 517 -20.99 27.90 23.44
C GLU A 517 -21.84 28.94 22.64
N ALA A 518 -22.39 29.94 23.31
CA ALA A 518 -23.11 31.02 22.66
C ALA A 518 -22.20 31.79 21.66
N VAL A 519 -20.98 32.12 22.07
CA VAL A 519 -19.95 32.75 21.24
C VAL A 519 -19.60 31.88 20.06
N ARG A 520 -19.31 30.59 20.32
CA ARG A 520 -18.98 29.59 19.29
C ARG A 520 -20.07 29.54 18.19
N LEU A 521 -21.33 29.46 18.60
CA LEU A 521 -22.46 29.41 17.68
C LEU A 521 -22.67 30.71 16.91
N ALA A 522 -22.45 31.87 17.55
CA ALA A 522 -22.58 33.19 16.91
C ALA A 522 -21.52 33.35 15.80
N VAL A 523 -20.24 33.11 16.11
CA VAL A 523 -19.15 33.20 15.13
C VAL A 523 -19.35 32.22 13.98
N ARG A 524 -19.78 30.98 14.28
CA ARG A 524 -20.08 29.99 13.24
C ARG A 524 -21.22 30.44 12.32
N ARG A 525 -22.26 31.09 12.84
CA ARG A 525 -23.36 31.66 12.04
C ARG A 525 -22.87 32.78 11.10
N VAL A 526 -21.99 33.65 11.59
CA VAL A 526 -21.34 34.66 10.75
C VAL A 526 -20.56 33.99 9.62
N ALA A 527 -19.71 33.00 9.94
CA ALA A 527 -18.94 32.28 8.93
C ALA A 527 -19.84 31.63 7.86
N VAL A 528 -20.96 31.00 8.27
CA VAL A 528 -21.92 30.40 7.33
C VAL A 528 -22.55 31.47 6.44
N ARG A 529 -22.92 32.64 6.98
CA ARG A 529 -23.51 33.75 6.21
C ARG A 529 -22.54 34.30 5.16
N TRP A 530 -21.27 34.43 5.51
CA TRP A 530 -20.24 34.96 4.62
C TRP A 530 -19.75 33.96 3.56
N THR A 531 -19.58 32.71 3.95
CA THR A 531 -18.82 31.74 3.14
C THR A 531 -19.58 30.47 2.80
N GLY A 532 -20.73 30.22 3.42
CA GLY A 532 -21.43 28.91 3.35
C GLY A 532 -20.72 27.78 4.12
N LYS A 533 -19.51 28.03 4.65
CA LYS A 533 -18.71 27.01 5.37
C LYS A 533 -19.10 26.96 6.86
N LYS A 534 -18.89 25.79 7.47
CA LYS A 534 -19.19 25.55 8.89
C LYS A 534 -17.90 25.28 9.68
N PRO A 535 -17.04 26.29 9.89
CA PRO A 535 -15.72 26.08 10.48
C PRO A 535 -15.78 25.43 11.87
N VAL A 536 -14.69 24.80 12.25
CA VAL A 536 -14.44 24.47 13.65
C VAL A 536 -14.14 25.77 14.38
N VAL A 537 -14.93 26.10 15.38
CA VAL A 537 -14.73 27.31 16.18
C VAL A 537 -14.39 26.90 17.61
N GLN A 538 -13.27 27.39 18.11
CA GLN A 538 -12.82 27.20 19.50
C GLN A 538 -12.83 28.56 20.22
N VAL A 539 -13.38 28.60 21.43
CA VAL A 539 -13.48 29.81 22.24
C VAL A 539 -12.66 29.64 23.51
N ALA A 540 -11.73 30.55 23.75
CA ALA A 540 -10.97 30.65 24.97
C ALA A 540 -11.39 31.95 25.74
N ALA A 541 -11.79 31.77 26.99
CA ALA A 541 -12.07 32.90 27.90
C ALA A 541 -10.85 33.09 28.83
N ILE A 542 -10.31 34.33 28.87
CA ILE A 542 -9.13 34.69 29.67
C ILE A 542 -9.53 35.76 30.67
N GLU A 543 -9.34 35.49 31.97
CA GLU A 543 -9.54 36.47 33.04
C GLU A 543 -8.38 37.46 33.08
N VAL A 544 -8.68 38.75 33.10
CA VAL A 544 -7.72 39.87 33.05
C VAL A 544 -7.99 40.91 34.14
#